data_fee1813eb5eb365dd2e1a3c85c87ff9b
#
_entry.id   fee1813eb5eb365dd2e1a3c85c87ff9b
#
_cell.length_a   1.000
_cell.length_b   1.000
_cell.length_c   1.000
_cell.angle_alpha   90.00
_cell.angle_beta   90.00
_cell.angle_gamma   90.00
#
_symmetry.space_group_name_H-M   'P 1'
#
loop_
_entity.id
_entity.type
_entity.pdbx_description
1 polymer ?
#
loop_
_entity_poly.entity_id
_entity_poly.type
_entity_poly.pdbx_seq_one_letter_code
_entity_poly.pdbx_strand_id
1 'polypeptide(L)'
;YDRAKIIHTTFIPYREHARLLGSSDIDEYIRYGGTLRAGSIDFANVDEQASFYDDESTRQYIDTAICKNIQHGLTTFQAGNYLRHLQDLAESGELTGAINRIIEDMNHRFLLSVLQNDFKSHDFGSAAQLLRRESNPSKRTDILDNVDRQSITERLMQLLDIKNKAQQKVNLTEAHVYEIKEYLEALELIAACPVYTMSERESAYEYTIFIQPGMRYCQAQALVYALLQDKAFNNLSEKLKLLVSERILEDVRGRMLEDIVLFETMQSSSKKQLVGKLKFAVGEYDMLIYDKEQDSCEVYEIKHSQQYAPNQCRYLLDEAMLAQTAGRFGRITKRCVLYRGAAFKASNGIEYENVEEYLKKLK
;
A
#
# COMPACT_ATOMS: atom_id res chain seq x y z
N TYR A 1 36.81 1.96 11.56
CA TYR A 1 35.47 2.17 10.93
C TYR A 1 34.32 1.45 11.69
N ASP A 2 34.60 0.84 12.84
CA ASP A 2 33.63 0.01 13.58
C ASP A 2 32.76 0.79 14.57
N ARG A 3 32.60 2.10 14.46
CA ARG A 3 31.91 2.92 15.46
C ARG A 3 30.80 3.82 14.91
N ALA A 4 30.38 3.64 13.67
CA ALA A 4 29.24 4.37 13.13
C ALA A 4 27.95 3.60 13.40
N LYS A 5 27.02 4.19 14.14
CA LYS A 5 25.64 3.72 14.27
C LYS A 5 24.81 4.45 13.22
N ILE A 6 24.32 3.71 12.24
CA ILE A 6 23.38 4.26 11.26
C ILE A 6 22.01 4.40 11.95
N ILE A 7 21.45 5.59 11.92
CA ILE A 7 20.10 5.86 12.40
C ILE A 7 19.26 6.18 11.17
N HIS A 8 18.32 5.30 10.87
CA HIS A 8 17.35 5.51 9.82
C HIS A 8 16.23 6.44 10.33
N THR A 9 15.99 7.54 9.63
CA THR A 9 15.03 8.58 10.04
C THR A 9 13.89 8.78 9.06
N THR A 10 13.90 8.05 7.95
CA THR A 10 12.93 8.19 6.88
C THR A 10 11.70 7.30 7.05
N PHE A 11 11.82 6.20 7.80
CA PHE A 11 10.72 5.28 8.06
C PHE A 11 10.42 5.19 9.56
N ILE A 12 9.15 5.38 9.91
CA ILE A 12 8.62 5.20 11.27
C ILE A 12 7.55 4.12 11.20
N PRO A 13 7.81 2.93 11.78
CA PRO A 13 6.85 1.84 11.78
C PRO A 13 5.61 2.17 12.63
N TYR A 14 4.50 1.51 12.33
CA TYR A 14 3.23 1.70 13.04
C TYR A 14 3.38 1.64 14.57
N ARG A 15 4.15 0.69 15.09
CA ARG A 15 4.38 0.57 16.54
C ARG A 15 4.95 1.86 17.14
N GLU A 16 5.96 2.44 16.52
CA GLU A 16 6.59 3.67 17.02
C GLU A 16 5.68 4.88 16.82
N HIS A 17 4.98 4.96 15.69
CA HIS A 17 3.96 5.97 15.45
C HIS A 17 2.89 5.93 16.53
N ALA A 18 2.31 4.76 16.81
CA ALA A 18 1.29 4.60 17.84
C ALA A 18 1.82 4.97 19.26
N ARG A 19 3.07 4.58 19.58
CA ARG A 19 3.69 4.89 20.86
C ARG A 19 3.96 6.37 21.05
N LEU A 20 4.44 7.06 20.02
CA LEU A 20 4.86 8.46 20.11
C LEU A 20 3.68 9.42 20.04
N LEU A 21 2.67 9.11 19.25
CA LEU A 21 1.50 9.96 19.03
C LEU A 21 0.31 9.61 19.92
N GLY A 22 0.37 8.46 20.63
CA GLY A 22 -0.73 7.98 21.45
C GLY A 22 -1.95 7.51 20.64
N SER A 23 -1.85 7.44 19.32
CA SER A 23 -2.90 6.95 18.42
C SER A 23 -2.62 5.53 17.98
N SER A 24 -3.63 4.67 18.09
CA SER A 24 -3.58 3.28 17.64
C SER A 24 -4.49 3.03 16.43
N ASP A 25 -5.00 4.07 15.79
CA ASP A 25 -5.85 3.95 14.62
C ASP A 25 -4.99 3.74 13.36
N ILE A 26 -5.16 2.60 12.72
CA ILE A 26 -4.43 2.29 11.49
C ILE A 26 -4.82 3.22 10.33
N ASP A 27 -6.05 3.76 10.30
CA ASP A 27 -6.46 4.73 9.29
C ASP A 27 -5.70 6.05 9.43
N GLU A 28 -5.39 6.46 10.66
CA GLU A 28 -4.55 7.62 10.92
C GLU A 28 -3.12 7.35 10.44
N TYR A 29 -2.59 6.16 10.70
CA TYR A 29 -1.28 5.78 10.19
C TYR A 29 -1.24 5.67 8.66
N ILE A 30 -2.26 5.13 8.01
CA ILE A 30 -2.37 5.11 6.54
C ILE A 30 -2.34 6.54 5.99
N ARG A 31 -3.01 7.46 6.64
CA ARG A 31 -3.15 8.85 6.18
C ARG A 31 -1.92 9.71 6.43
N TYR A 32 -1.25 9.53 7.57
CA TYR A 32 -0.20 10.43 8.05
C TYR A 32 1.10 9.73 8.41
N GLY A 33 1.13 8.39 8.37
CA GLY A 33 2.25 7.60 8.84
C GLY A 33 3.48 7.70 7.95
N GLY A 34 4.58 7.27 8.54
CA GLY A 34 5.89 7.24 7.90
C GLY A 34 6.78 8.42 8.27
N THR A 35 6.23 9.56 8.70
CA THR A 35 7.01 10.71 9.17
C THR A 35 6.48 11.25 10.48
N LEU A 36 7.39 11.74 11.33
CA LEU A 36 7.06 12.53 12.51
C LEU A 36 7.53 13.95 12.28
N ARG A 37 6.71 14.94 12.57
CA ARG A 37 7.16 16.32 12.69
C ARG A 37 7.80 16.53 14.06
N ALA A 38 8.94 17.20 14.09
CA ALA A 38 9.49 17.74 15.33
C ALA A 38 8.65 18.94 15.77
N GLY A 39 8.00 18.85 16.93
CA GLY A 39 7.09 19.88 17.46
C GLY A 39 5.72 19.28 17.77
N SER A 40 4.81 20.06 18.34
CA SER A 40 3.47 19.59 18.67
C SER A 40 2.78 19.04 17.42
N ILE A 41 2.58 17.72 17.44
CA ILE A 41 2.12 16.99 16.28
C ILE A 41 0.60 16.95 16.35
N ASP A 42 -0.03 17.95 15.79
CA ASP A 42 -1.46 17.94 15.54
C ASP A 42 -1.69 17.80 14.03
N PHE A 43 -1.80 16.55 13.56
CA PHE A 43 -2.12 16.25 12.16
C PHE A 43 -3.55 16.69 11.77
N ALA A 44 -4.37 17.06 12.74
CA ALA A 44 -5.72 17.58 12.52
C ALA A 44 -5.74 19.11 12.44
N ASN A 45 -4.64 19.79 12.75
CA ASN A 45 -4.59 21.24 12.68
C ASN A 45 -4.43 21.70 11.22
N VAL A 46 -5.51 22.28 10.68
CA VAL A 46 -5.61 22.72 9.29
C VAL A 46 -4.64 23.87 8.98
N ASP A 47 -4.20 24.61 9.99
CA ASP A 47 -3.33 25.79 9.85
C ASP A 47 -1.83 25.42 9.76
N GLU A 48 -1.45 24.22 10.20
CA GLU A 48 -0.12 23.66 9.97
C GLU A 48 -0.20 22.63 8.85
N GLN A 49 0.27 22.97 7.67
CA GLN A 49 0.35 22.05 6.53
C GLN A 49 1.17 20.81 6.91
N ALA A 50 0.49 19.73 7.25
CA ALA A 50 1.11 18.45 7.40
C ALA A 50 1.70 18.01 6.06
N SER A 51 2.92 17.44 6.08
CA SER A 51 3.41 16.73 4.89
C SER A 51 2.34 15.73 4.46
N PHE A 52 2.09 15.59 3.16
CA PHE A 52 1.08 14.68 2.60
C PHE A 52 -0.40 15.06 2.86
N TYR A 53 -0.67 16.32 3.15
CA TYR A 53 -2.05 16.78 3.29
C TYR A 53 -2.81 16.75 1.96
N ASP A 54 -2.14 17.13 0.89
CA ASP A 54 -2.66 17.17 -0.48
C ASP A 54 -1.55 16.86 -1.51
N ASP A 55 -1.90 16.89 -2.80
CA ASP A 55 -0.95 16.66 -3.90
C ASP A 55 0.17 17.71 -3.91
N GLU A 56 -0.11 18.95 -3.58
CA GLU A 56 0.87 20.05 -3.55
C GLU A 56 1.90 19.83 -2.42
N SER A 57 1.45 19.54 -1.21
CA SER A 57 2.36 19.26 -0.08
C SER A 57 3.20 18.01 -0.32
N THR A 58 2.66 17.00 -1.00
CA THR A 58 3.39 15.80 -1.41
C THR A 58 4.48 16.15 -2.43
N ARG A 59 4.18 16.98 -3.43
CA ARG A 59 5.16 17.46 -4.41
C ARG A 59 6.26 18.29 -3.77
N GLN A 60 5.91 19.21 -2.87
CA GLN A 60 6.90 19.99 -2.12
C GLN A 60 7.83 19.09 -1.29
N TYR A 61 7.31 18.03 -0.69
CA TYR A 61 8.14 17.05 0.01
C TYR A 61 9.10 16.34 -0.93
N ILE A 62 8.63 15.89 -2.09
CA ILE A 62 9.47 15.26 -3.11
C ILE A 62 10.57 16.23 -3.56
N ASP A 63 10.23 17.47 -3.88
CA ASP A 63 11.19 18.48 -4.32
C ASP A 63 12.23 18.81 -3.26
N THR A 64 11.81 18.96 -2.01
CA THR A 64 12.67 19.44 -0.93
C THR A 64 13.42 18.32 -0.24
N ALA A 65 12.73 17.29 0.20
CA ALA A 65 13.35 16.24 1.00
C ALA A 65 14.04 15.18 0.14
N ILE A 66 13.46 14.84 -1.01
CA ILE A 66 13.99 13.78 -1.87
C ILE A 66 14.99 14.36 -2.87
N CYS A 67 14.54 15.26 -3.76
CA CYS A 67 15.39 15.75 -4.85
C CYS A 67 16.59 16.53 -4.35
N LYS A 68 16.44 17.37 -3.31
CA LYS A 68 17.58 18.08 -2.72
C LYS A 68 18.56 17.17 -2.01
N ASN A 69 18.09 16.11 -1.35
CA ASN A 69 18.96 15.11 -0.76
C ASN A 69 19.75 14.34 -1.83
N ILE A 70 19.11 13.98 -2.94
CA ILE A 70 19.79 13.36 -4.07
C ILE A 70 20.85 14.30 -4.63
N GLN A 71 20.51 15.55 -4.90
CA GLN A 71 21.46 16.57 -5.41
C GLN A 71 22.63 16.78 -4.46
N HIS A 72 22.36 16.85 -3.15
CA HIS A 72 23.41 16.98 -2.16
C HIS A 72 24.28 15.72 -2.10
N GLY A 73 23.69 14.54 -2.13
CA GLY A 73 24.41 13.28 -2.20
C GLY A 73 25.32 13.18 -3.44
N LEU A 74 24.81 13.57 -4.60
CA LEU A 74 25.57 13.58 -5.86
C LEU A 74 26.75 14.57 -5.83
N THR A 75 26.63 15.69 -5.14
CA THR A 75 27.68 16.71 -5.04
C THR A 75 28.74 16.43 -3.97
N THR A 76 28.33 15.80 -2.85
CA THR A 76 29.21 15.54 -1.70
C THR A 76 29.89 14.18 -1.75
N PHE A 77 29.24 13.18 -2.30
CA PHE A 77 29.86 11.89 -2.57
C PHE A 77 30.44 11.92 -3.96
N GLN A 78 31.77 11.78 -4.04
CA GLN A 78 32.44 11.26 -5.24
C GLN A 78 31.99 9.79 -5.43
N ALA A 79 30.70 9.60 -5.59
CA ALA A 79 30.08 8.28 -5.78
C ALA A 79 30.38 7.80 -7.18
N GLY A 80 31.64 7.83 -7.61
CA GLY A 80 32.11 7.21 -8.84
C GLY A 80 31.00 6.87 -9.85
N ASN A 81 31.19 6.30 -10.92
CA ASN A 81 30.20 6.01 -11.98
C ASN A 81 28.89 5.28 -11.58
N TYR A 82 28.59 5.15 -10.29
CA TYR A 82 27.48 4.33 -9.80
C TYR A 82 26.08 4.97 -10.02
N LEU A 83 26.00 6.30 -10.05
CA LEU A 83 24.72 7.02 -10.28
C LEU A 83 24.85 8.02 -11.43
N ARG A 84 25.46 7.60 -12.51
CA ARG A 84 25.80 8.47 -13.65
C ARG A 84 24.55 9.08 -14.30
N HIS A 85 23.48 8.29 -14.48
CA HIS A 85 22.27 8.78 -15.12
C HIS A 85 21.51 9.77 -14.22
N LEU A 86 21.60 9.62 -12.90
CA LEU A 86 21.06 10.62 -11.97
C LEU A 86 21.85 11.93 -12.04
N GLN A 87 23.16 11.86 -12.19
CA GLN A 87 23.98 13.06 -12.40
C GLN A 87 23.59 13.78 -13.69
N ASP A 88 23.46 13.05 -14.79
CA ASP A 88 23.03 13.60 -16.08
C ASP A 88 21.66 14.32 -15.95
N LEU A 89 20.71 13.73 -15.23
CA LEU A 89 19.39 14.35 -14.94
C LEU A 89 19.51 15.57 -14.03
N ALA A 90 20.41 15.54 -13.04
CA ALA A 90 20.65 16.69 -12.17
C ALA A 90 21.29 17.86 -12.93
N GLU A 91 22.27 17.58 -13.78
CA GLU A 91 22.95 18.58 -14.61
C GLU A 91 22.04 19.20 -15.66
N SER A 92 21.10 18.42 -16.24
CA SER A 92 20.08 18.92 -17.17
C SER A 92 18.93 19.63 -16.48
N GLY A 93 18.84 19.60 -15.15
CA GLY A 93 17.72 20.17 -14.38
C GLY A 93 16.42 19.36 -14.46
N GLU A 94 16.47 18.11 -14.93
CA GLU A 94 15.33 17.23 -15.13
C GLU A 94 15.10 16.25 -13.98
N LEU A 95 15.99 16.18 -12.99
CA LEU A 95 15.96 15.19 -11.91
C LEU A 95 14.64 15.20 -11.13
N THR A 96 14.16 16.38 -10.73
CA THR A 96 12.88 16.53 -10.01
C THR A 96 11.71 16.00 -10.84
N GLY A 97 11.66 16.37 -12.13
CA GLY A 97 10.63 15.90 -13.05
C GLY A 97 10.67 14.40 -13.27
N ALA A 98 11.87 13.81 -13.32
CA ALA A 98 12.07 12.38 -13.48
C ALA A 98 11.60 11.60 -12.25
N ILE A 99 11.95 12.04 -11.05
CA ILE A 99 11.52 11.41 -9.80
C ILE A 99 10.01 11.50 -9.63
N ASN A 100 9.43 12.70 -9.82
CA ASN A 100 7.99 12.88 -9.76
C ASN A 100 7.25 11.95 -10.72
N ARG A 101 7.73 11.84 -11.96
CA ARG A 101 7.15 10.93 -12.94
C ARG A 101 7.15 9.48 -12.47
N ILE A 102 8.24 8.99 -11.90
CA ILE A 102 8.32 7.60 -11.43
C ILE A 102 7.34 7.36 -10.28
N ILE A 103 7.28 8.28 -9.32
CA ILE A 103 6.35 8.20 -8.18
C ILE A 103 4.91 8.26 -8.67
N GLU A 104 4.59 9.14 -9.60
CA GLU A 104 3.27 9.24 -10.23
C GLU A 104 2.91 7.96 -10.98
N ASP A 105 3.80 7.42 -11.80
CA ASP A 105 3.59 6.13 -12.51
C ASP A 105 3.29 4.99 -11.54
N MET A 106 4.00 4.92 -10.41
CA MET A 106 3.76 3.92 -9.37
C MET A 106 2.38 4.07 -8.73
N ASN A 107 1.95 5.29 -8.46
CA ASN A 107 0.64 5.57 -7.88
C ASN A 107 -0.49 5.35 -8.88
N HIS A 108 -0.29 5.68 -10.15
CA HIS A 108 -1.25 5.37 -11.23
C HIS A 108 -1.46 3.87 -11.37
N ARG A 109 -0.38 3.08 -11.40
CA ARG A 109 -0.47 1.60 -11.48
C ARG A 109 -1.17 1.02 -10.26
N PHE A 110 -0.88 1.53 -9.08
CA PHE A 110 -1.54 1.13 -7.85
C PHE A 110 -3.05 1.41 -7.91
N LEU A 111 -3.46 2.64 -8.24
CA LEU A 111 -4.87 2.99 -8.35
C LEU A 111 -5.57 2.24 -9.48
N LEU A 112 -4.90 2.03 -10.61
CA LEU A 112 -5.42 1.20 -11.70
C LEU A 112 -5.71 -0.23 -11.23
N SER A 113 -4.80 -0.82 -10.45
CA SER A 113 -5.00 -2.14 -9.84
C SER A 113 -6.21 -2.17 -8.90
N VAL A 114 -6.37 -1.17 -8.05
CA VAL A 114 -7.54 -1.04 -7.17
C VAL A 114 -8.83 -0.95 -7.99
N LEU A 115 -8.89 -0.08 -8.99
CA LEU A 115 -10.07 0.06 -9.85
C LEU A 115 -10.41 -1.21 -10.63
N GLN A 116 -9.39 -1.94 -11.09
CA GLN A 116 -9.60 -3.16 -11.87
C GLN A 116 -10.02 -4.35 -11.03
N ASN A 117 -9.40 -4.54 -9.88
CA ASN A 117 -9.53 -5.76 -9.11
C ASN A 117 -10.57 -5.63 -7.98
N ASP A 118 -10.54 -4.51 -7.26
CA ASP A 118 -11.29 -4.33 -6.03
C ASP A 118 -12.62 -3.61 -6.28
N PHE A 119 -12.59 -2.50 -7.01
CA PHE A 119 -13.79 -1.70 -7.26
C PHE A 119 -14.80 -2.39 -8.21
N LYS A 120 -14.36 -3.29 -9.10
CA LYS A 120 -15.24 -4.10 -9.97
C LYS A 120 -15.85 -5.30 -9.28
N SER A 121 -15.26 -5.80 -8.20
CA SER A 121 -15.76 -7.01 -7.58
C SER A 121 -17.12 -6.72 -6.94
N HIS A 122 -18.14 -7.53 -7.30
CA HIS A 122 -19.42 -7.54 -6.60
C HIS A 122 -19.28 -7.98 -5.15
N ASP A 123 -18.10 -8.47 -4.80
CA ASP A 123 -17.74 -8.94 -3.47
C ASP A 123 -17.20 -7.79 -2.61
N PHE A 124 -18.03 -6.77 -2.44
CA PHE A 124 -17.90 -5.86 -1.30
C PHE A 124 -18.22 -6.62 -0.01
N GLY A 125 -17.69 -7.85 0.08
CA GLY A 125 -18.12 -8.94 0.93
C GLY A 125 -18.42 -8.59 2.38
N SER A 126 -17.61 -7.77 3.01
CA SER A 126 -17.84 -7.34 4.39
C SER A 126 -18.88 -6.22 4.47
N ALA A 127 -18.78 -5.20 3.63
CA ALA A 127 -19.67 -4.04 3.67
C ALA A 127 -21.09 -4.38 3.19
N ALA A 128 -21.23 -5.19 2.13
CA ALA A 128 -22.55 -5.63 1.66
C ALA A 128 -23.25 -6.56 2.66
N GLN A 129 -22.52 -7.42 3.38
CA GLN A 129 -23.12 -8.24 4.44
C GLN A 129 -23.50 -7.41 5.67
N LEU A 130 -22.74 -6.35 5.97
CA LEU A 130 -23.06 -5.42 7.04
C LEU A 130 -24.32 -4.63 6.73
N LEU A 131 -24.44 -4.11 5.51
CA LEU A 131 -25.63 -3.41 5.05
C LEU A 131 -26.88 -4.32 5.07
N ARG A 132 -26.73 -5.61 4.76
CA ARG A 132 -27.82 -6.60 4.87
C ARG A 132 -28.26 -6.88 6.31
N ARG A 133 -27.39 -6.66 7.30
CA ARG A 133 -27.69 -6.80 8.74
C ARG A 133 -28.24 -5.53 9.37
N GLU A 134 -28.15 -4.40 8.69
CA GLU A 134 -28.73 -3.14 9.14
C GLU A 134 -30.24 -3.28 9.29
N SER A 135 -30.76 -2.90 10.46
CA SER A 135 -32.19 -2.96 10.77
C SER A 135 -33.00 -1.95 9.96
N ASN A 136 -32.41 -0.86 9.50
CA ASN A 136 -33.07 0.17 8.72
C ASN A 136 -33.00 -0.16 7.22
N PRO A 137 -34.15 -0.44 6.53
CA PRO A 137 -34.17 -0.80 5.13
C PRO A 137 -33.51 0.22 4.18
N SER A 138 -33.61 1.51 4.50
CA SER A 138 -33.02 2.59 3.68
C SER A 138 -31.49 2.62 3.70
N LYS A 139 -30.87 1.97 4.69
CA LYS A 139 -29.42 1.83 4.81
C LYS A 139 -28.87 0.51 4.27
N ARG A 140 -29.77 -0.42 3.86
CA ARG A 140 -29.37 -1.72 3.32
C ARG A 140 -28.96 -1.67 1.86
N THR A 141 -29.25 -0.58 1.17
CA THR A 141 -28.93 -0.41 -0.24
C THR A 141 -27.49 0.07 -0.36
N ASP A 142 -26.64 -0.66 -1.07
CA ASP A 142 -25.31 -0.16 -1.44
C ASP A 142 -25.51 1.08 -2.30
N ILE A 143 -24.87 2.16 -1.94
CA ILE A 143 -24.91 3.43 -2.65
C ILE A 143 -24.58 3.24 -4.13
N LEU A 144 -23.69 2.31 -4.43
CA LEU A 144 -23.31 1.97 -5.79
C LEU A 144 -24.35 1.14 -6.55
N ASP A 145 -25.39 0.60 -5.91
CA ASP A 145 -26.48 -0.09 -6.61
C ASP A 145 -27.31 0.86 -7.49
N ASN A 146 -27.27 2.16 -7.19
CA ASN A 146 -27.95 3.19 -7.96
C ASN A 146 -27.09 3.83 -9.07
N VAL A 147 -25.88 3.32 -9.30
CA VAL A 147 -24.92 3.86 -10.26
C VAL A 147 -24.40 2.75 -11.13
N ASP A 148 -24.26 2.99 -12.43
CA ASP A 148 -23.59 2.07 -13.33
C ASP A 148 -22.07 2.01 -13.00
N ARG A 149 -21.70 1.09 -12.11
CA ARG A 149 -20.32 0.89 -11.62
C ARG A 149 -19.36 0.60 -12.75
N GLN A 150 -19.80 -0.22 -13.71
CA GLN A 150 -18.94 -0.60 -14.81
C GLN A 150 -18.57 0.61 -15.66
N SER A 151 -19.55 1.42 -16.02
CA SER A 151 -19.34 2.66 -16.78
C SER A 151 -18.45 3.64 -16.02
N ILE A 152 -18.67 3.82 -14.71
CA ILE A 152 -17.83 4.68 -13.87
C ILE A 152 -16.40 4.15 -13.83
N THR A 153 -16.22 2.86 -13.57
CA THR A 153 -14.89 2.25 -13.48
C THR A 153 -14.13 2.38 -14.79
N GLU A 154 -14.76 2.05 -15.90
CA GLU A 154 -14.14 2.14 -17.24
C GLU A 154 -13.75 3.59 -17.55
N ARG A 155 -14.58 4.54 -17.20
CA ARG A 155 -14.28 5.96 -17.43
C ARG A 155 -13.17 6.47 -16.54
N LEU A 156 -13.14 6.07 -15.26
CA LEU A 156 -12.04 6.41 -14.33
C LEU A 156 -10.70 5.85 -14.84
N MET A 157 -10.70 4.62 -15.32
CA MET A 157 -9.49 3.99 -15.90
C MET A 157 -9.01 4.74 -17.15
N GLN A 158 -9.93 5.11 -18.06
CA GLN A 158 -9.59 5.90 -19.24
C GLN A 158 -8.99 7.25 -18.87
N LEU A 159 -9.58 7.97 -17.91
CA LEU A 159 -9.09 9.26 -17.46
C LEU A 159 -7.73 9.14 -16.77
N LEU A 160 -7.54 8.08 -15.99
CA LEU A 160 -6.27 7.78 -15.34
C LEU A 160 -5.16 7.58 -16.38
N ASP A 161 -5.42 6.81 -17.44
CA ASP A 161 -4.47 6.60 -18.53
C ASP A 161 -4.16 7.91 -19.30
N ILE A 162 -5.17 8.75 -19.55
CA ILE A 162 -4.99 10.05 -20.19
C ILE A 162 -4.10 10.96 -19.34
N LYS A 163 -4.36 11.05 -18.04
CA LYS A 163 -3.55 11.85 -17.12
C LYS A 163 -2.12 11.34 -17.06
N ASN A 164 -1.92 10.04 -16.94
CA ASN A 164 -0.59 9.46 -16.93
C ASN A 164 0.21 9.81 -18.19
N LYS A 165 -0.39 9.68 -19.37
CA LYS A 165 0.25 10.07 -20.65
C LYS A 165 0.57 11.56 -20.72
N ALA A 166 -0.34 12.42 -20.24
CA ALA A 166 -0.16 13.88 -20.25
C ALA A 166 1.00 14.34 -19.35
N GLN A 167 1.28 13.60 -18.28
CA GLN A 167 2.35 13.90 -17.32
C GLN A 167 3.73 13.40 -17.76
N GLN A 168 3.80 12.57 -18.82
CA GLN A 168 5.07 12.04 -19.35
C GLN A 168 5.87 13.09 -20.15
N LYS A 169 6.27 14.16 -19.49
CA LYS A 169 7.04 15.26 -20.12
C LYS A 169 8.53 14.98 -20.22
N VAL A 170 9.08 14.17 -19.35
CA VAL A 170 10.50 13.82 -19.28
C VAL A 170 10.69 12.44 -19.92
N ASN A 171 11.61 12.34 -20.88
CA ASN A 171 11.97 11.06 -21.46
C ASN A 171 12.91 10.30 -20.54
N LEU A 172 12.44 9.19 -19.98
CA LEU A 172 13.22 8.33 -19.10
C LEU A 172 13.62 7.06 -19.85
N THR A 173 14.89 6.71 -19.77
CA THR A 173 15.40 5.40 -20.16
C THR A 173 15.20 4.39 -19.04
N GLU A 174 15.31 3.10 -19.34
CA GLU A 174 15.26 2.05 -18.31
C GLU A 174 16.36 2.23 -17.26
N ALA A 175 17.53 2.71 -17.66
CA ALA A 175 18.63 3.02 -16.75
C ALA A 175 18.27 4.14 -15.76
N HIS A 176 17.64 5.22 -16.22
CA HIS A 176 17.13 6.27 -15.35
C HIS A 176 16.16 5.73 -14.32
N VAL A 177 15.17 4.91 -14.76
CA VAL A 177 14.16 4.31 -13.89
C VAL A 177 14.81 3.40 -12.85
N TYR A 178 15.80 2.61 -13.25
CA TYR A 178 16.51 1.71 -12.37
C TYR A 178 17.30 2.48 -11.29
N GLU A 179 18.13 3.42 -11.66
CA GLU A 179 18.95 4.21 -10.71
C GLU A 179 18.07 5.03 -9.75
N ILE A 180 16.96 5.63 -10.24
CA ILE A 180 16.04 6.37 -9.37
C ILE A 180 15.39 5.42 -8.35
N LYS A 181 14.95 4.24 -8.76
CA LYS A 181 14.37 3.26 -7.83
C LYS A 181 15.38 2.81 -6.78
N GLU A 182 16.58 2.43 -7.20
CA GLU A 182 17.66 2.07 -6.27
C GLU A 182 17.92 3.16 -5.23
N TYR A 183 17.88 4.41 -5.67
CA TYR A 183 18.06 5.53 -4.76
C TYR A 183 16.88 5.75 -3.82
N LEU A 184 15.65 5.59 -4.31
CA LEU A 184 14.45 5.67 -3.47
C LEU A 184 14.40 4.53 -2.44
N GLU A 185 14.91 3.34 -2.77
CA GLU A 185 15.08 2.23 -1.84
C GLU A 185 16.15 2.54 -0.79
N ALA A 186 17.30 3.09 -1.21
CA ALA A 186 18.36 3.50 -0.30
C ALA A 186 17.93 4.62 0.67
N LEU A 187 16.98 5.47 0.27
CA LEU A 187 16.36 6.49 1.12
C LEU A 187 15.21 5.93 1.98
N GLU A 188 14.89 4.65 1.90
CA GLU A 188 13.77 4.02 2.62
C GLU A 188 12.41 4.67 2.29
N LEU A 189 12.21 5.09 1.05
CA LEU A 189 10.93 5.62 0.57
C LEU A 189 10.07 4.54 -0.08
N ILE A 190 10.74 3.57 -0.70
CA ILE A 190 10.12 2.40 -1.28
C ILE A 190 10.86 1.14 -0.84
N ALA A 191 10.20 -0.01 -0.94
CA ALA A 191 10.81 -1.31 -0.71
C ALA A 191 10.32 -2.32 -1.74
N ALA A 192 11.18 -3.27 -2.08
CA ALA A 192 10.84 -4.43 -2.87
C ALA A 192 10.31 -5.54 -1.95
N CYS A 193 9.12 -6.05 -2.25
CA CYS A 193 8.50 -7.16 -1.53
C CYS A 193 8.35 -8.38 -2.43
N PRO A 194 8.77 -9.57 -1.98
CA PRO A 194 8.69 -10.77 -2.79
C PRO A 194 7.26 -11.27 -2.94
N VAL A 195 6.94 -11.73 -4.15
CA VAL A 195 5.71 -12.46 -4.47
C VAL A 195 6.11 -13.83 -4.98
N TYR A 196 5.78 -14.86 -4.22
CA TYR A 196 5.99 -16.25 -4.61
C TYR A 196 4.82 -16.74 -5.45
N THR A 197 5.09 -17.47 -6.53
CA THR A 197 4.05 -18.01 -7.41
C THR A 197 4.06 -19.54 -7.38
N MET A 198 2.91 -20.18 -7.25
CA MET A 198 2.81 -21.63 -7.24
C MET A 198 2.91 -22.27 -8.64
N SER A 199 2.73 -21.47 -9.71
CA SER A 199 2.76 -21.96 -11.10
C SER A 199 4.15 -22.18 -11.68
N GLU A 200 5.21 -21.62 -11.07
CA GLU A 200 6.58 -21.72 -11.59
C GLU A 200 7.55 -22.10 -10.48
N ARG A 201 8.45 -23.05 -10.75
CA ARG A 201 9.34 -23.64 -9.73
C ARG A 201 10.33 -22.66 -9.09
N GLU A 202 10.56 -21.49 -9.66
CA GLU A 202 11.59 -20.54 -9.19
C GLU A 202 11.19 -19.05 -9.25
N SER A 203 10.00 -18.69 -9.69
CA SER A 203 9.68 -17.27 -9.82
C SER A 203 9.08 -16.69 -8.56
N ALA A 204 9.93 -16.01 -7.82
CA ALA A 204 9.51 -14.86 -7.06
C ALA A 204 9.72 -13.65 -7.96
N TYR A 205 8.72 -12.82 -8.12
CA TYR A 205 8.93 -11.47 -8.63
C TYR A 205 8.76 -10.49 -7.48
N GLU A 206 9.36 -9.32 -7.63
CA GLU A 206 9.26 -8.27 -6.63
C GLU A 206 8.23 -7.24 -7.06
N TYR A 207 7.43 -6.77 -6.11
CA TYR A 207 6.62 -5.59 -6.31
C TYR A 207 7.03 -4.48 -5.34
N THR A 208 6.83 -3.25 -5.76
CA THR A 208 7.31 -2.09 -5.00
C THR A 208 6.23 -1.56 -4.08
N ILE A 209 6.56 -1.44 -2.80
CA ILE A 209 5.74 -0.84 -1.76
C ILE A 209 6.27 0.56 -1.43
N PHE A 210 5.39 1.52 -1.17
CA PHE A 210 5.76 2.77 -0.52
C PHE A 210 5.85 2.56 1.00
N ILE A 211 7.02 2.83 1.56
CA ILE A 211 7.27 2.69 2.99
C ILE A 211 6.54 3.78 3.80
N GLN A 212 6.35 4.96 3.19
CA GLN A 212 5.61 6.06 3.79
C GLN A 212 4.16 6.05 3.30
N PRO A 213 3.22 5.46 4.06
CA PRO A 213 1.86 5.26 3.60
C PRO A 213 1.13 6.58 3.31
N GLY A 214 1.35 7.61 4.11
CA GLY A 214 0.71 8.92 3.91
C GLY A 214 1.01 9.53 2.55
N MET A 215 2.22 9.39 2.03
CA MET A 215 2.58 9.87 0.69
C MET A 215 1.74 9.20 -0.41
N ARG A 216 1.56 7.88 -0.34
CA ARG A 216 0.72 7.16 -1.32
C ARG A 216 -0.76 7.51 -1.16
N TYR A 217 -1.25 7.53 0.08
CA TYR A 217 -2.66 7.79 0.33
C TYR A 217 -3.11 9.17 -0.15
N CYS A 218 -2.35 10.23 0.17
CA CYS A 218 -2.68 11.58 -0.28
C CYS A 218 -2.69 11.71 -1.80
N GLN A 219 -1.74 11.10 -2.49
CA GLN A 219 -1.73 11.11 -3.96
C GLN A 219 -2.91 10.32 -4.54
N ALA A 220 -3.24 9.15 -3.98
CA ALA A 220 -4.42 8.39 -4.40
C ALA A 220 -5.71 9.19 -4.17
N GLN A 221 -5.83 9.84 -3.03
CA GLN A 221 -6.97 10.69 -2.69
C GLN A 221 -7.13 11.87 -3.66
N ALA A 222 -6.06 12.62 -3.89
CA ALA A 222 -6.05 13.75 -4.82
C ALA A 222 -6.39 13.30 -6.24
N LEU A 223 -5.87 12.15 -6.67
CA LEU A 223 -6.13 11.60 -7.99
C LEU A 223 -7.59 11.16 -8.14
N VAL A 224 -8.16 10.45 -7.16
CA VAL A 224 -9.57 10.03 -7.18
C VAL A 224 -10.50 11.24 -7.25
N TYR A 225 -10.27 12.26 -6.42
CA TYR A 225 -11.08 13.48 -6.47
C TYR A 225 -10.94 14.20 -7.81
N ALA A 226 -9.73 14.35 -8.33
CA ALA A 226 -9.50 14.99 -9.61
C ALA A 226 -10.14 14.23 -10.79
N LEU A 227 -10.17 12.91 -10.75
CA LEU A 227 -10.83 12.10 -11.76
C LEU A 227 -12.36 12.30 -11.76
N LEU A 228 -12.97 12.36 -10.57
CA LEU A 228 -14.42 12.54 -10.43
C LEU A 228 -14.90 13.97 -10.70
N GLN A 229 -14.00 14.94 -10.77
CA GLN A 229 -14.31 16.30 -11.23
C GLN A 229 -14.29 16.44 -12.76
N ASP A 230 -13.95 15.38 -13.50
CA ASP A 230 -14.01 15.42 -14.97
C ASP A 230 -15.45 15.60 -15.47
N LYS A 231 -15.56 16.28 -16.62
CA LYS A 231 -16.86 16.57 -17.27
C LYS A 231 -17.71 15.34 -17.54
N ALA A 232 -17.08 14.17 -17.67
CA ALA A 232 -17.79 12.90 -17.86
C ALA A 232 -18.69 12.53 -16.67
N PHE A 233 -18.40 13.07 -15.48
CA PHE A 233 -19.16 12.83 -14.27
C PHE A 233 -20.09 13.99 -13.85
N ASN A 234 -20.35 14.94 -14.73
CA ASN A 234 -21.25 16.08 -14.42
C ASN A 234 -22.68 15.67 -14.12
N ASN A 235 -23.10 14.47 -14.55
CA ASN A 235 -24.42 13.92 -14.23
C ASN A 235 -24.52 13.39 -12.77
N LEU A 236 -23.40 13.18 -12.10
CA LEU A 236 -23.37 12.78 -10.71
C LEU A 236 -23.50 14.01 -9.81
N SER A 237 -24.36 13.94 -8.81
CA SER A 237 -24.42 14.96 -7.76
C SER A 237 -23.10 14.96 -6.96
N GLU A 238 -22.74 16.09 -6.35
CA GLU A 238 -21.52 16.18 -5.52
C GLU A 238 -21.53 15.17 -4.36
N LYS A 239 -22.73 14.95 -3.78
CA LYS A 239 -22.89 13.90 -2.76
C LYS A 239 -22.53 12.52 -3.30
N LEU A 240 -22.94 12.20 -4.52
CA LEU A 240 -22.68 10.89 -5.13
C LEU A 240 -21.19 10.75 -5.51
N LYS A 241 -20.58 11.81 -6.04
CA LYS A 241 -19.12 11.83 -6.29
C LYS A 241 -18.32 11.58 -5.01
N LEU A 242 -18.72 12.22 -3.90
CA LEU A 242 -18.07 12.01 -2.60
C LEU A 242 -18.20 10.56 -2.15
N LEU A 243 -19.38 9.97 -2.27
CA LEU A 243 -19.62 8.58 -1.88
C LEU A 243 -18.83 7.58 -2.74
N VAL A 244 -18.73 7.82 -4.05
CA VAL A 244 -17.89 7.02 -4.95
C VAL A 244 -16.42 7.18 -4.58
N SER A 245 -15.96 8.40 -4.29
CA SER A 245 -14.60 8.66 -3.83
C SER A 245 -14.27 7.87 -2.57
N GLU A 246 -15.12 7.98 -1.54
CA GLU A 246 -14.91 7.27 -0.27
C GLU A 246 -14.88 5.76 -0.46
N ARG A 247 -15.70 5.23 -1.37
CA ARG A 247 -15.71 3.81 -1.67
C ARG A 247 -14.41 3.33 -2.31
N ILE A 248 -13.89 4.07 -3.28
CA ILE A 248 -12.59 3.76 -3.89
C ILE A 248 -11.49 3.87 -2.84
N LEU A 249 -11.53 4.89 -1.99
CA LEU A 249 -10.53 5.09 -0.94
C LEU A 249 -10.60 4.04 0.17
N GLU A 250 -11.74 3.40 0.41
CA GLU A 250 -11.82 2.21 1.26
C GLU A 250 -11.01 1.04 0.68
N ASP A 251 -11.14 0.78 -0.62
CA ASP A 251 -10.37 -0.26 -1.30
C ASP A 251 -8.87 0.09 -1.32
N VAL A 252 -8.53 1.37 -1.51
CA VAL A 252 -7.15 1.89 -1.39
C VAL A 252 -6.59 1.61 0.00
N ARG A 253 -7.34 1.91 1.07
CA ARG A 253 -6.92 1.62 2.46
C ARG A 253 -6.73 0.12 2.70
N GLY A 254 -7.60 -0.71 2.14
CA GLY A 254 -7.47 -2.16 2.21
C GLY A 254 -6.13 -2.65 1.66
N ARG A 255 -5.79 -2.23 0.44
CA ARG A 255 -4.52 -2.58 -0.20
C ARG A 255 -3.31 -1.99 0.53
N MET A 256 -3.41 -0.78 1.04
CA MET A 256 -2.34 -0.18 1.82
C MET A 256 -2.11 -0.90 3.15
N LEU A 257 -3.18 -1.38 3.80
CA LEU A 257 -3.04 -2.19 5.01
C LEU A 257 -2.28 -3.49 4.74
N GLU A 258 -2.57 -4.18 3.62
CA GLU A 258 -1.80 -5.35 3.19
C GLU A 258 -0.31 -5.00 3.05
N ASP A 259 0.01 -3.91 2.35
CA ASP A 259 1.39 -3.46 2.13
C ASP A 259 2.11 -3.13 3.46
N ILE A 260 1.44 -2.43 4.38
CA ILE A 260 1.99 -2.09 5.70
C ILE A 260 2.30 -3.35 6.52
N VAL A 261 1.32 -4.26 6.63
CA VAL A 261 1.49 -5.49 7.41
C VAL A 261 2.61 -6.35 6.83
N LEU A 262 2.63 -6.51 5.52
CA LEU A 262 3.65 -7.30 4.83
C LEU A 262 5.04 -6.71 5.05
N PHE A 263 5.20 -5.41 4.83
CA PHE A 263 6.48 -4.73 4.96
C PHE A 263 6.99 -4.75 6.41
N GLU A 264 6.17 -4.38 7.39
CA GLU A 264 6.59 -4.35 8.79
C GLU A 264 6.89 -5.75 9.33
N THR A 265 6.14 -6.78 8.89
CA THR A 265 6.45 -8.18 9.21
C THR A 265 7.78 -8.59 8.59
N MET A 266 8.04 -8.22 7.33
CA MET A 266 9.30 -8.50 6.65
C MET A 266 10.49 -7.87 7.39
N GLN A 267 10.36 -6.61 7.83
CA GLN A 267 11.40 -5.91 8.58
C GLN A 267 11.68 -6.52 9.96
N SER A 268 10.66 -7.04 10.62
CA SER A 268 10.78 -7.66 11.95
C SER A 268 11.23 -9.11 11.90
N SER A 269 11.20 -9.74 10.73
CA SER A 269 11.50 -11.15 10.56
C SER A 269 12.99 -11.44 10.58
N SER A 270 13.35 -12.63 11.08
CA SER A 270 14.74 -13.08 11.07
C SER A 270 15.20 -13.44 9.64
N LYS A 271 16.52 -13.44 9.41
CA LYS A 271 17.10 -13.90 8.12
C LYS A 271 16.77 -15.35 7.76
N LYS A 272 16.29 -16.15 8.72
CA LYS A 272 15.89 -17.55 8.54
C LYS A 272 14.48 -17.67 7.99
N GLN A 273 13.70 -16.63 8.08
CA GLN A 273 12.32 -16.55 7.62
C GLN A 273 12.24 -15.87 6.26
N LEU A 274 11.38 -16.39 5.40
CA LEU A 274 10.96 -15.73 4.18
C LEU A 274 9.55 -15.17 4.42
N VAL A 275 9.38 -13.89 4.12
CA VAL A 275 8.09 -13.23 4.18
C VAL A 275 7.76 -12.68 2.80
N GLY A 276 6.54 -12.87 2.34
CA GLY A 276 6.08 -12.38 1.04
C GLY A 276 4.63 -12.73 0.77
N LYS A 277 4.10 -12.31 -0.36
CA LYS A 277 2.80 -12.77 -0.86
C LYS A 277 2.94 -14.15 -1.49
N LEU A 278 1.89 -14.97 -1.45
CA LEU A 278 1.85 -16.24 -2.16
C LEU A 278 0.68 -16.28 -3.14
N LYS A 279 1.01 -16.32 -4.44
CA LYS A 279 0.04 -16.26 -5.51
C LYS A 279 -0.18 -17.62 -6.16
N PHE A 280 -1.43 -17.94 -6.40
CA PHE A 280 -1.88 -19.14 -7.09
C PHE A 280 -2.43 -18.80 -8.48
N ALA A 281 -2.79 -19.81 -9.26
CA ALA A 281 -3.49 -19.59 -10.53
C ALA A 281 -4.81 -18.85 -10.34
N VAL A 282 -5.50 -19.10 -9.23
CA VAL A 282 -6.71 -18.39 -8.79
C VAL A 282 -6.57 -18.07 -7.30
N GLY A 283 -6.54 -16.78 -6.97
CA GLY A 283 -6.41 -16.31 -5.58
C GLY A 283 -4.96 -16.19 -5.10
N GLU A 284 -4.82 -15.68 -3.90
CA GLU A 284 -3.53 -15.47 -3.23
C GLU A 284 -3.71 -15.51 -1.72
N TYR A 285 -2.63 -15.76 -0.99
CA TYR A 285 -2.52 -15.38 0.41
C TYR A 285 -1.84 -14.01 0.47
N ASP A 286 -2.43 -13.10 1.23
CA ASP A 286 -1.92 -11.73 1.38
C ASP A 286 -0.53 -11.72 2.01
N MET A 287 -0.23 -12.71 2.88
CA MET A 287 1.11 -12.90 3.44
C MET A 287 1.37 -14.38 3.75
N LEU A 288 2.59 -14.81 3.43
CA LEU A 288 3.22 -16.06 3.82
C LEU A 288 4.45 -15.76 4.68
N ILE A 289 4.60 -16.45 5.80
CA ILE A 289 5.84 -16.48 6.59
C ILE A 289 6.35 -17.92 6.56
N TYR A 290 7.52 -18.18 5.99
CA TYR A 290 8.13 -19.50 5.92
C TYR A 290 9.41 -19.56 6.74
N ASP A 291 9.44 -20.42 7.75
CA ASP A 291 10.62 -20.72 8.55
C ASP A 291 11.39 -21.88 7.91
N LYS A 292 12.58 -21.55 7.37
CA LYS A 292 13.44 -22.50 6.67
C LYS A 292 14.03 -23.58 7.58
N GLU A 293 14.22 -23.28 8.87
CA GLU A 293 14.81 -24.25 9.82
C GLU A 293 13.79 -25.25 10.31
N GLN A 294 12.55 -24.79 10.52
CA GLN A 294 11.47 -25.64 11.01
C GLN A 294 10.70 -26.35 9.89
N ASP A 295 10.99 -26.01 8.62
CA ASP A 295 10.23 -26.42 7.45
C ASP A 295 8.72 -26.28 7.69
N SER A 296 8.35 -25.08 8.09
CA SER A 296 6.96 -24.74 8.45
C SER A 296 6.60 -23.33 8.03
N CYS A 297 5.32 -23.13 7.76
CA CYS A 297 4.84 -21.82 7.33
C CYS A 297 3.56 -21.41 8.06
N GLU A 298 3.33 -20.12 8.02
CA GLU A 298 2.09 -19.46 8.45
C GLU A 298 1.50 -18.71 7.26
N VAL A 299 0.18 -18.72 7.11
CA VAL A 299 -0.53 -18.08 6.00
C VAL A 299 -1.60 -17.13 6.52
N TYR A 300 -1.68 -15.97 5.89
CA TYR A 300 -2.50 -14.87 6.35
C TYR A 300 -3.34 -14.25 5.24
N GLU A 301 -4.56 -13.88 5.60
CA GLU A 301 -5.40 -12.91 4.91
C GLU A 301 -5.42 -11.61 5.72
N ILE A 302 -5.42 -10.47 5.05
CA ILE A 302 -5.39 -9.15 5.68
C ILE A 302 -6.62 -8.38 5.22
N LYS A 303 -7.41 -7.89 6.18
CA LYS A 303 -8.70 -7.25 5.88
C LYS A 303 -8.86 -5.95 6.66
N HIS A 304 -9.12 -4.86 5.96
CA HIS A 304 -9.35 -3.54 6.57
C HIS A 304 -10.68 -3.46 7.37
N SER A 305 -11.51 -4.48 7.31
CA SER A 305 -12.80 -4.54 7.98
C SER A 305 -12.66 -4.62 9.51
N GLN A 306 -13.52 -3.90 10.22
CA GLN A 306 -13.68 -4.03 11.67
C GLN A 306 -14.61 -5.20 12.06
N GLN A 307 -15.36 -5.73 11.12
CA GLN A 307 -16.33 -6.77 11.40
C GLN A 307 -15.93 -8.08 10.73
N TYR A 308 -16.19 -9.15 11.46
CA TYR A 308 -16.07 -10.50 10.97
C TYR A 308 -17.05 -10.78 9.84
N ALA A 309 -16.57 -11.41 8.75
CA ALA A 309 -17.39 -11.98 7.71
C ALA A 309 -16.85 -13.36 7.31
N PRO A 310 -17.73 -14.39 7.19
CA PRO A 310 -17.29 -15.77 6.93
C PRO A 310 -16.47 -15.98 5.65
N ASN A 311 -16.64 -15.13 4.65
CA ASN A 311 -15.93 -15.22 3.38
C ASN A 311 -14.51 -14.62 3.43
N GLN A 312 -14.12 -13.94 4.51
CA GLN A 312 -12.77 -13.35 4.68
C GLN A 312 -11.67 -14.40 4.68
N CYS A 313 -11.97 -15.64 5.05
CA CYS A 313 -10.99 -16.71 5.17
C CYS A 313 -11.15 -17.78 4.07
N ARG A 314 -11.84 -17.49 2.97
CA ARG A 314 -12.15 -18.50 1.95
C ARG A 314 -10.92 -19.23 1.39
N TYR A 315 -9.84 -18.50 1.12
CA TYR A 315 -8.62 -19.07 0.60
C TYR A 315 -7.82 -19.85 1.66
N LEU A 316 -7.92 -19.45 2.94
CA LEU A 316 -7.32 -20.18 4.05
C LEU A 316 -8.01 -21.52 4.34
N LEU A 317 -9.16 -21.79 3.70
CA LEU A 317 -9.94 -23.02 3.80
C LEU A 317 -9.86 -23.86 2.51
N ASP A 318 -9.25 -23.34 1.44
CA ASP A 318 -9.12 -24.05 0.18
C ASP A 318 -8.10 -25.19 0.29
N GLU A 319 -8.58 -26.44 0.24
CA GLU A 319 -7.75 -27.63 0.44
C GLU A 319 -6.65 -27.77 -0.63
N ALA A 320 -6.93 -27.36 -1.88
CA ALA A 320 -5.95 -27.43 -2.95
C ALA A 320 -4.82 -26.43 -2.75
N MET A 321 -5.15 -25.19 -2.34
CA MET A 321 -4.17 -24.17 -2.00
C MET A 321 -3.33 -24.59 -0.77
N LEU A 322 -3.97 -25.13 0.25
CA LEU A 322 -3.28 -25.61 1.45
C LEU A 322 -2.31 -26.77 1.12
N ALA A 323 -2.75 -27.74 0.31
CA ALA A 323 -1.91 -28.86 -0.10
C ALA A 323 -0.70 -28.41 -0.92
N GLN A 324 -0.89 -27.49 -1.88
CA GLN A 324 0.20 -26.91 -2.67
C GLN A 324 1.18 -26.12 -1.77
N THR A 325 0.66 -25.34 -0.83
CA THR A 325 1.49 -24.58 0.11
C THR A 325 2.32 -25.49 0.99
N ALA A 326 1.70 -26.52 1.58
CA ALA A 326 2.40 -27.49 2.41
C ALA A 326 3.47 -28.27 1.62
N GLY A 327 3.20 -28.58 0.35
CA GLY A 327 4.17 -29.25 -0.52
C GLY A 327 5.42 -28.43 -0.85
N ARG A 328 5.34 -27.11 -0.77
CA ARG A 328 6.47 -26.21 -1.09
C ARG A 328 7.11 -25.54 0.13
N PHE A 329 6.32 -25.19 1.13
CA PHE A 329 6.74 -24.41 2.29
C PHE A 329 6.57 -25.17 3.61
N GLY A 330 6.51 -26.49 3.55
CA GLY A 330 6.44 -27.34 4.72
C GLY A 330 5.10 -27.26 5.45
N ARG A 331 5.10 -27.67 6.71
CA ARG A 331 3.87 -27.77 7.52
C ARG A 331 3.25 -26.40 7.79
N ILE A 332 1.98 -26.22 7.48
CA ILE A 332 1.22 -25.02 7.84
C ILE A 332 0.91 -25.07 9.34
N THR A 333 1.46 -24.16 10.11
CA THR A 333 1.32 -24.08 11.57
C THR A 333 0.23 -23.09 11.99
N LYS A 334 -0.04 -22.09 11.16
CA LYS A 334 -1.03 -21.06 11.45
C LYS A 334 -1.79 -20.65 10.20
N ARG A 335 -3.08 -20.48 10.33
CA ARG A 335 -3.97 -19.89 9.33
C ARG A 335 -4.72 -18.74 10.01
N CYS A 336 -4.46 -17.52 9.62
CA CYS A 336 -4.92 -16.35 10.33
C CYS A 336 -5.50 -15.30 9.40
N VAL A 337 -6.56 -14.64 9.85
CA VAL A 337 -7.09 -13.40 9.28
C VAL A 337 -6.69 -12.25 10.20
N LEU A 338 -5.86 -11.34 9.71
CA LEU A 338 -5.57 -10.08 10.37
C LEU A 338 -6.65 -9.06 9.96
N TYR A 339 -7.38 -8.53 10.93
CA TYR A 339 -8.46 -7.58 10.68
C TYR A 339 -8.55 -6.56 11.83
N ARG A 340 -9.43 -5.57 11.72
CA ARG A 340 -9.52 -4.50 12.74
C ARG A 340 -10.46 -4.80 13.91
N GLY A 341 -11.02 -6.01 13.99
CA GLY A 341 -11.91 -6.42 15.07
C GLY A 341 -11.19 -7.12 16.22
N ALA A 342 -11.98 -7.62 17.17
CA ALA A 342 -11.47 -8.36 18.32
C ALA A 342 -10.93 -9.74 17.95
N ALA A 343 -9.86 -10.18 18.61
CA ALA A 343 -9.27 -11.49 18.37
C ALA A 343 -10.19 -12.62 18.85
N PHE A 344 -10.32 -13.67 18.02
CA PHE A 344 -11.04 -14.90 18.37
C PHE A 344 -10.60 -16.06 17.46
N LYS A 345 -10.98 -17.27 17.83
CA LYS A 345 -10.81 -18.47 17.00
C LYS A 345 -12.17 -18.92 16.46
N ALA A 346 -12.28 -19.00 15.14
CA ALA A 346 -13.52 -19.45 14.50
C ALA A 346 -13.69 -20.98 14.60
N SER A 347 -14.90 -21.45 14.48
CA SER A 347 -15.25 -22.88 14.56
C SER A 347 -14.58 -23.73 13.47
N ASN A 348 -14.21 -23.13 12.34
CA ASN A 348 -13.46 -23.76 11.24
C ASN A 348 -11.94 -23.82 11.49
N GLY A 349 -11.48 -23.44 12.68
CA GLY A 349 -10.08 -23.48 13.09
C GLY A 349 -9.22 -22.30 12.63
N ILE A 350 -9.78 -21.32 11.91
CA ILE A 350 -9.08 -20.10 11.51
C ILE A 350 -8.98 -19.15 12.71
N GLU A 351 -7.81 -18.57 12.89
CA GLU A 351 -7.55 -17.54 13.89
C GLU A 351 -7.84 -16.17 13.31
N TYR A 352 -8.50 -15.33 14.08
CA TYR A 352 -8.74 -13.94 13.77
C TYR A 352 -8.00 -13.08 14.80
N GLU A 353 -7.12 -12.23 14.34
CA GLU A 353 -6.32 -11.36 15.20
C GLU A 353 -6.53 -9.90 14.82
N ASN A 354 -6.46 -9.03 15.84
CA ASN A 354 -6.50 -7.60 15.60
C ASN A 354 -5.20 -7.12 14.96
N VAL A 355 -5.29 -6.45 13.82
CA VAL A 355 -4.14 -6.05 13.02
C VAL A 355 -3.29 -4.99 13.72
N GLU A 356 -3.92 -4.04 14.42
CA GLU A 356 -3.22 -3.01 15.18
C GLU A 356 -2.39 -3.63 16.33
N GLU A 357 -2.95 -4.62 17.01
CA GLU A 357 -2.24 -5.35 18.07
C GLU A 357 -1.16 -6.27 17.51
N TYR A 358 -1.36 -6.82 16.31
CA TYR A 358 -0.32 -7.58 15.60
C TYR A 358 0.88 -6.69 15.29
N LEU A 359 0.66 -5.53 14.66
CA LEU A 359 1.72 -4.59 14.28
C LEU A 359 2.48 -4.05 15.52
N LYS A 360 1.81 -3.80 16.64
CA LYS A 360 2.47 -3.37 17.88
C LYS A 360 3.41 -4.41 18.47
N LYS A 361 3.19 -5.70 18.22
CA LYS A 361 4.02 -6.79 18.72
C LYS A 361 5.26 -7.06 17.88
N LEU A 362 5.33 -6.55 16.65
CA LEU A 362 6.50 -6.67 15.79
C LEU A 362 7.70 -5.95 16.44
N LYS A 363 8.90 -6.53 16.32
CA LYS A 363 10.12 -6.03 16.99
C LYS A 363 10.93 -5.08 16.13
#